data_4002d8567252efec520a7eb479303f26
#
_entry.id   4002d8567252efec520a7eb479303f26
#
_cell.length_a   1.000
_cell.length_b   1.000
_cell.length_c   1.000
_cell.angle_alpha   90.00
_cell.angle_beta   90.00
_cell.angle_gamma   90.00
#
_symmetry.space_group_name_H-M   'P 1'
#
loop_
_entity.id
_entity.type
_entity.pdbx_description
1 polymer ?
#
loop_
_entity_poly.entity_id
_entity_poly.type
_entity_poly.pdbx_seq_one_letter_code
_entity_poly.pdbx_strand_id
1 'polypeptide(L)'
;LILDVNLPDGSALDLLREVRQGEAVPVILLTANDLEMDVVTGLESGADDYITKPFSLAILRARVNAQLRRRVKFSCVELDGFRFDFERMAFWKNGEPIELSKTEQKLLRLLVENRGQTVSRGVLVDRIWTDGADFVDENALSVTVKRLRGKLEDDPSSPQYLKTVYGLGYTWAVK
;
A
#
# COMPACT_ATOMS: atom_id res chain seq x y z
N LEU A 1 -5.48 11.80 -1.20
CA LEU A 1 -6.27 12.86 -1.80
C LEU A 1 -5.34 13.86 -2.49
N ILE A 2 -5.71 14.36 -3.66
CA ILE A 2 -5.05 15.49 -4.33
C ILE A 2 -6.10 16.58 -4.42
N LEU A 3 -5.79 17.76 -3.88
CA LEU A 3 -6.75 18.82 -3.72
C LEU A 3 -6.20 20.13 -4.30
N ASP A 4 -6.93 20.74 -5.23
CA ASP A 4 -6.59 22.05 -5.76
C ASP A 4 -6.97 23.13 -4.75
N VAL A 5 -6.06 24.04 -4.44
CA VAL A 5 -6.34 25.16 -3.52
C VAL A 5 -7.40 26.10 -4.09
N ASN A 6 -7.41 26.31 -5.42
CA ASN A 6 -8.34 27.17 -6.11
C ASN A 6 -9.56 26.37 -6.60
N LEU A 7 -10.47 26.03 -5.72
CA LEU A 7 -11.76 25.43 -6.09
C LEU A 7 -12.76 26.49 -6.49
N PRO A 8 -13.59 26.26 -7.53
CA PRO A 8 -14.57 27.24 -8.00
C PRO A 8 -15.77 27.41 -7.05
N ASP A 9 -15.98 26.46 -6.17
CA ASP A 9 -17.20 26.29 -5.37
C ASP A 9 -16.95 26.22 -3.85
N GLY A 10 -15.71 26.47 -3.39
CA GLY A 10 -15.42 26.42 -1.96
C GLY A 10 -13.96 26.63 -1.61
N SER A 11 -13.68 26.50 -0.30
CA SER A 11 -12.32 26.58 0.24
C SER A 11 -11.72 25.16 0.36
N ALA A 12 -10.60 24.92 -0.31
CA ALA A 12 -9.85 23.69 -0.17
C ALA A 12 -9.35 23.47 1.27
N LEU A 13 -9.05 24.55 1.99
CA LEU A 13 -8.61 24.46 3.40
C LEU A 13 -9.74 24.04 4.33
N ASP A 14 -10.98 24.43 4.05
CA ASP A 14 -12.13 23.99 4.84
C ASP A 14 -12.43 22.52 4.60
N LEU A 15 -12.38 22.08 3.34
CA LEU A 15 -12.48 20.66 2.99
C LEU A 15 -11.35 19.84 3.63
N LEU A 16 -10.12 20.36 3.65
CA LEU A 16 -8.99 19.71 4.31
C LEU A 16 -9.24 19.52 5.81
N ARG A 17 -9.75 20.54 6.49
CA ARG A 17 -10.09 20.45 7.92
C ARG A 17 -11.19 19.43 8.19
N GLU A 18 -12.21 19.35 7.32
CA GLU A 18 -13.27 18.36 7.40
C GLU A 18 -12.72 16.93 7.23
N VAL A 19 -11.89 16.70 6.24
CA VAL A 19 -11.21 15.40 6.02
C VAL A 19 -10.39 15.01 7.25
N ARG A 20 -9.72 15.97 7.89
CA ARG A 20 -8.88 15.70 9.09
C ARG A 20 -9.68 15.36 10.35
N GLN A 21 -10.97 15.65 10.40
CA GLN A 21 -11.83 15.24 11.54
C GLN A 21 -12.15 13.73 11.52
N GLY A 22 -12.14 13.09 10.37
CA GLY A 22 -12.56 11.70 10.21
C GLY A 22 -11.50 10.74 9.69
N GLU A 23 -10.50 11.23 8.94
CA GLU A 23 -9.59 10.35 8.21
C GLU A 23 -8.13 10.84 8.22
N ALA A 24 -7.20 9.87 8.39
CA ALA A 24 -5.76 10.10 8.24
C ALA A 24 -5.27 9.88 6.79
N VAL A 25 -6.06 10.27 5.81
CA VAL A 25 -5.74 10.13 4.38
C VAL A 25 -4.63 11.14 4.01
N PRO A 26 -3.54 10.75 3.31
CA PRO A 26 -2.56 11.72 2.82
C PRO A 26 -3.19 12.72 1.85
N VAL A 27 -2.92 14.00 2.08
CA VAL A 27 -3.42 15.09 1.25
C VAL A 27 -2.26 15.88 0.66
N ILE A 28 -2.24 16.00 -0.67
CA ILE A 28 -1.32 16.85 -1.42
C ILE A 28 -2.12 18.02 -1.97
N LEU A 29 -1.72 19.24 -1.65
CA LEU A 29 -2.33 20.46 -2.17
C LEU A 29 -1.67 20.83 -3.51
N LEU A 30 -2.50 21.22 -4.48
CA LEU A 30 -2.05 21.85 -5.73
C LEU A 30 -2.33 23.35 -5.61
N THR A 31 -1.32 24.20 -5.75
CA THR A 31 -1.47 25.66 -5.66
C THR A 31 -0.88 26.36 -6.87
N ALA A 32 -1.53 27.43 -7.32
CA ALA A 32 -0.99 28.34 -8.33
C ALA A 32 -0.07 29.39 -7.70
N ASN A 33 -0.05 29.49 -6.38
CA ASN A 33 0.64 30.54 -5.64
C ASN A 33 1.86 29.95 -4.92
N ASP A 34 3.02 30.48 -5.16
CA ASP A 34 4.30 30.15 -4.53
C ASP A 34 4.59 31.06 -3.31
N LEU A 35 3.62 31.89 -2.89
CA LEU A 35 3.75 32.71 -1.71
C LEU A 35 3.94 31.82 -0.48
N GLU A 36 5.02 32.03 0.22
CA GLU A 36 5.43 31.24 1.39
C GLU A 36 4.31 31.14 2.44
N MET A 37 3.51 32.18 2.60
CA MET A 37 2.35 32.23 3.51
C MET A 37 1.27 31.20 3.17
N ASP A 38 0.95 30.98 1.89
CA ASP A 38 -0.11 30.06 1.48
C ASP A 38 0.34 28.61 1.66
N VAL A 39 1.62 28.34 1.44
CA VAL A 39 2.25 27.02 1.68
C VAL A 39 2.24 26.69 3.18
N VAL A 40 2.66 27.63 4.01
CA VAL A 40 2.68 27.46 5.48
C VAL A 40 1.26 27.21 5.99
N THR A 41 0.29 28.03 5.60
CA THR A 41 -1.11 27.87 6.00
C THR A 41 -1.68 26.50 5.58
N GLY A 42 -1.36 26.02 4.39
CA GLY A 42 -1.79 24.71 3.90
C GLY A 42 -1.21 23.56 4.74
N LEU A 43 0.09 23.61 5.05
CA LEU A 43 0.76 22.60 5.86
C LEU A 43 0.28 22.62 7.32
N GLU A 44 0.12 23.82 7.93
CA GLU A 44 -0.43 23.98 9.27
C GLU A 44 -1.89 23.51 9.38
N SER A 45 -2.65 23.61 8.28
CA SER A 45 -4.02 23.09 8.19
C SER A 45 -4.07 21.57 8.06
N GLY A 46 -2.92 20.88 8.01
CA GLY A 46 -2.81 19.43 8.04
C GLY A 46 -2.59 18.78 6.68
N ALA A 47 -2.18 19.52 5.65
CA ALA A 47 -1.71 18.90 4.40
C ALA A 47 -0.37 18.16 4.63
N ASP A 48 -0.17 17.04 3.92
CA ASP A 48 1.06 16.24 4.01
C ASP A 48 2.14 16.72 3.04
N ASP A 49 1.73 17.41 1.97
CA ASP A 49 2.63 17.97 0.96
C ASP A 49 1.89 19.00 0.09
N TYR A 50 2.64 19.75 -0.71
CA TYR A 50 2.09 20.67 -1.70
C TYR A 50 2.89 20.62 -3.01
N ILE A 51 2.26 21.04 -4.11
CA ILE A 51 2.88 21.16 -5.43
C ILE A 51 2.43 22.47 -6.06
N THR A 52 3.40 23.30 -6.44
CA THR A 52 3.12 24.56 -7.16
C THR A 52 2.87 24.29 -8.64
N LYS A 53 1.90 24.98 -9.22
CA LYS A 53 1.62 25.00 -10.67
C LYS A 53 2.49 26.07 -11.35
N PRO A 54 3.03 25.79 -12.55
CA PRO A 54 2.91 24.56 -13.32
C PRO A 54 3.85 23.44 -12.83
N PHE A 55 3.40 22.18 -12.86
CA PHE A 55 4.21 21.02 -12.48
C PHE A 55 4.22 19.94 -13.57
N SER A 56 5.25 19.10 -13.58
CA SER A 56 5.29 17.92 -14.44
C SER A 56 4.58 16.73 -13.78
N LEU A 57 4.02 15.82 -14.60
CA LEU A 57 3.45 14.58 -14.12
C LEU A 57 4.48 13.71 -13.36
N ALA A 58 5.76 13.83 -13.70
CA ALA A 58 6.83 13.12 -13.00
C ALA A 58 6.97 13.61 -11.54
N ILE A 59 6.88 14.92 -11.30
CA ILE A 59 6.91 15.50 -9.94
C ILE A 59 5.68 15.05 -9.15
N LEU A 60 4.48 15.15 -9.74
CA LEU A 60 3.25 14.70 -9.08
C LEU A 60 3.34 13.23 -8.67
N ARG A 61 3.75 12.36 -9.60
CA ARG A 61 3.92 10.93 -9.34
C ARG A 61 4.95 10.65 -8.24
N ALA A 62 6.08 11.36 -8.24
CA ALA A 62 7.13 11.19 -7.24
C ALA A 62 6.62 11.56 -5.84
N ARG A 63 5.87 12.66 -5.68
CA ARG A 63 5.31 13.10 -4.41
C ARG A 63 4.18 12.19 -3.93
N VAL A 64 3.26 11.77 -4.81
CA VAL A 64 2.24 10.78 -4.48
C VAL A 64 2.89 9.49 -3.97
N ASN A 65 3.89 8.97 -4.66
CA ASN A 65 4.62 7.78 -4.23
C ASN A 65 5.33 7.99 -2.88
N ALA A 66 5.86 9.19 -2.61
CA ALA A 66 6.48 9.51 -1.32
C ALA A 66 5.45 9.48 -0.17
N GLN A 67 4.26 10.05 -0.37
CA GLN A 67 3.19 10.03 0.63
C GLN A 67 2.63 8.62 0.85
N LEU A 68 2.47 7.84 -0.21
CA LEU A 68 2.05 6.45 -0.11
C LEU A 68 3.08 5.60 0.65
N ARG A 69 4.39 5.82 0.45
CA ARG A 69 5.44 5.15 1.24
C ARG A 69 5.40 5.53 2.73
N ARG A 70 5.10 6.79 3.07
CA ARG A 70 4.97 7.23 4.48
C ARG A 70 3.83 6.54 5.21
N ARG A 71 2.74 6.20 4.52
CA ARG A 71 1.60 5.46 5.08
C ARG A 71 1.94 4.02 5.41
N VAL A 72 2.93 3.45 4.74
CA VAL A 72 3.37 2.06 4.93
C VAL A 72 4.49 2.01 5.99
N LYS A 73 4.20 2.41 7.23
CA LYS A 73 4.94 1.94 8.40
C LYS A 73 4.51 0.50 8.77
N PHE A 74 4.35 -0.37 7.79
CA PHE A 74 4.37 -1.82 8.00
C PHE A 74 5.81 -2.33 7.92
N SER A 75 6.71 -1.71 8.70
CA SER A 75 8.06 -2.24 8.81
C SER A 75 8.04 -3.57 9.55
N CYS A 76 7.21 -3.71 10.58
CA CYS A 76 7.02 -4.94 11.32
C CYS A 76 5.52 -5.15 11.60
N VAL A 77 5.00 -6.31 11.24
CA VAL A 77 3.61 -6.72 11.47
C VAL A 77 3.61 -7.95 12.35
N GLU A 78 2.91 -7.91 13.46
CA GLU A 78 2.67 -9.06 14.35
C GLU A 78 1.21 -9.45 14.26
N LEU A 79 0.93 -10.69 13.84
CA LEU A 79 -0.42 -11.23 13.60
C LEU A 79 -0.42 -12.73 13.93
N ASP A 80 -1.29 -13.19 14.83
CA ASP A 80 -1.57 -14.63 15.07
C ASP A 80 -0.33 -15.54 15.11
N GLY A 81 0.71 -15.16 15.86
CA GLY A 81 1.96 -15.91 15.93
C GLY A 81 2.95 -15.65 14.80
N PHE A 82 2.59 -14.81 13.83
CA PHE A 82 3.52 -14.33 12.81
C PHE A 82 4.16 -13.01 13.22
N ARG A 83 5.42 -12.87 12.87
CA ARG A 83 6.15 -11.60 12.88
C ARG A 83 6.81 -11.40 11.53
N PHE A 84 6.40 -10.35 10.81
CA PHE A 84 6.90 -10.02 9.49
C PHE A 84 7.60 -8.66 9.53
N ASP A 85 8.93 -8.67 9.48
CA ASP A 85 9.76 -7.47 9.36
C ASP A 85 10.15 -7.29 7.89
N PHE A 86 9.38 -6.48 7.17
CA PHE A 86 9.58 -6.23 5.74
C PHE A 86 10.74 -5.28 5.46
N GLU A 87 11.23 -4.55 6.46
CA GLU A 87 12.38 -3.66 6.32
C GLU A 87 13.69 -4.45 6.43
N ARG A 88 13.74 -5.36 7.42
CA ARG A 88 14.89 -6.24 7.64
C ARG A 88 14.81 -7.53 6.82
N MET A 89 13.72 -7.73 6.09
CA MET A 89 13.43 -8.97 5.32
C MET A 89 13.54 -10.22 6.20
N ALA A 90 13.04 -10.14 7.42
CA ALA A 90 13.09 -11.19 8.42
C ALA A 90 11.67 -11.58 8.84
N PHE A 91 11.38 -12.87 8.81
CA PHE A 91 10.03 -13.41 8.94
C PHE A 91 10.05 -14.57 9.93
N TRP A 92 9.04 -14.64 10.80
CA TRP A 92 8.89 -15.70 11.81
C TRP A 92 7.45 -16.19 11.88
N LYS A 93 7.31 -17.48 12.18
CA LYS A 93 6.05 -18.15 12.54
C LYS A 93 6.25 -18.83 13.89
N ASN A 94 5.45 -18.48 14.90
CA ASN A 94 5.53 -19.01 16.27
C ASN A 94 6.95 -18.95 16.89
N GLY A 95 7.69 -17.88 16.57
CA GLY A 95 9.07 -17.67 17.03
C GLY A 95 10.14 -18.34 16.17
N GLU A 96 9.77 -19.25 15.26
CA GLU A 96 10.70 -19.90 14.34
C GLU A 96 10.89 -19.08 13.06
N PRO A 97 12.13 -18.88 12.60
CA PRO A 97 12.40 -18.12 11.37
C PRO A 97 11.90 -18.87 10.13
N ILE A 98 11.30 -18.13 9.19
CA ILE A 98 10.89 -18.66 7.89
C ILE A 98 11.60 -17.90 6.77
N GLU A 99 12.10 -18.63 5.78
CA GLU A 99 12.75 -18.04 4.62
C GLU A 99 11.74 -17.82 3.49
N LEU A 100 11.64 -16.58 3.02
CA LEU A 100 10.78 -16.20 1.89
C LEU A 100 11.63 -15.70 0.72
N SER A 101 11.33 -16.17 -0.49
CA SER A 101 11.89 -15.61 -1.72
C SER A 101 11.39 -14.17 -1.93
N LYS A 102 12.08 -13.38 -2.77
CA LYS A 102 11.66 -11.99 -3.08
C LYS A 102 10.21 -11.90 -3.57
N THR A 103 9.77 -12.85 -4.39
CA THR A 103 8.41 -12.91 -4.93
C THR A 103 7.39 -13.24 -3.84
N GLU A 104 7.70 -14.20 -2.96
CA GLU A 104 6.87 -14.54 -1.80
C GLU A 104 6.76 -13.37 -0.81
N GLN A 105 7.86 -12.64 -0.58
CA GLN A 105 7.86 -11.42 0.26
C GLN A 105 6.96 -10.33 -0.32
N LYS A 106 7.06 -10.05 -1.64
CA LYS A 106 6.20 -9.07 -2.31
C LYS A 106 4.72 -9.47 -2.21
N LEU A 107 4.40 -10.76 -2.44
CA LEU A 107 3.04 -11.29 -2.33
C LEU A 107 2.51 -11.16 -0.90
N LEU A 108 3.28 -11.63 0.10
CA LEU A 108 2.91 -11.56 1.50
C LEU A 108 2.63 -10.12 1.93
N ARG A 109 3.53 -9.21 1.58
CA ARG A 109 3.41 -7.78 1.90
C ARG A 109 2.11 -7.20 1.34
N LEU A 110 1.82 -7.41 0.05
CA LEU A 110 0.60 -6.91 -0.59
C LEU A 110 -0.67 -7.43 0.08
N LEU A 111 -0.69 -8.71 0.47
CA LEU A 111 -1.84 -9.32 1.11
C LEU A 111 -2.03 -8.84 2.56
N VAL A 112 -0.95 -8.71 3.32
CA VAL A 112 -0.99 -8.24 4.71
C VAL A 112 -1.32 -6.74 4.79
N GLU A 113 -0.83 -5.92 3.86
CA GLU A 113 -1.20 -4.50 3.73
C GLU A 113 -2.70 -4.31 3.42
N ASN A 114 -3.30 -5.27 2.70
CA ASN A 114 -4.72 -5.28 2.34
C ASN A 114 -5.52 -6.35 3.10
N ARG A 115 -5.08 -6.69 4.32
CA ARG A 115 -5.75 -7.73 5.11
C ARG A 115 -7.25 -7.47 5.28
N GLY A 116 -8.03 -8.54 5.19
CA GLY A 116 -9.49 -8.46 5.21
C GLY A 116 -10.13 -8.04 3.88
N GLN A 117 -9.32 -7.62 2.90
CA GLN A 117 -9.79 -7.26 1.56
C GLN A 117 -9.29 -8.27 0.54
N THR A 118 -10.06 -8.44 -0.53
CA THR A 118 -9.64 -9.30 -1.65
C THR A 118 -8.81 -8.49 -2.63
N VAL A 119 -7.57 -8.94 -2.88
CA VAL A 119 -6.71 -8.36 -3.91
C VAL A 119 -6.86 -9.19 -5.18
N SER A 120 -7.22 -8.55 -6.28
CA SER A 120 -7.44 -9.25 -7.55
C SER A 120 -6.14 -9.83 -8.13
N ARG A 121 -6.29 -10.92 -8.92
CA ARG A 121 -5.15 -11.59 -9.57
C ARG A 121 -4.33 -10.63 -10.43
N GLY A 122 -5.00 -9.79 -11.24
CA GLY A 122 -4.34 -8.80 -12.08
C GLY A 122 -3.49 -7.83 -11.26
N VAL A 123 -4.04 -7.24 -10.20
CA VAL A 123 -3.30 -6.33 -9.30
C VAL A 123 -2.10 -7.01 -8.66
N LEU A 124 -2.23 -8.29 -8.25
CA LEU A 124 -1.12 -9.05 -7.68
C LEU A 124 -0.02 -9.30 -8.72
N VAL A 125 -0.37 -9.74 -9.92
CA VAL A 125 0.58 -9.96 -11.01
C VAL A 125 1.31 -8.67 -11.34
N ASP A 126 0.58 -7.59 -11.59
CA ASP A 126 1.17 -6.28 -11.95
C ASP A 126 2.13 -5.75 -10.90
N ARG A 127 1.81 -5.91 -9.61
CA ARG A 127 2.64 -5.37 -8.53
C ARG A 127 3.82 -6.25 -8.13
N ILE A 128 3.72 -7.55 -8.30
CA ILE A 128 4.80 -8.48 -7.95
C ILE A 128 5.87 -8.53 -9.02
N TRP A 129 5.49 -8.47 -10.31
CA TRP A 129 6.38 -8.64 -11.47
C TRP A 129 6.59 -7.37 -12.29
N THR A 130 6.52 -6.19 -11.70
CA THR A 130 6.68 -4.88 -12.35
C THR A 130 8.03 -4.66 -13.04
N ASP A 131 9.03 -5.48 -12.79
CA ASP A 131 10.41 -5.27 -13.26
C ASP A 131 10.70 -5.97 -14.61
N GLY A 132 9.87 -5.74 -15.64
CA GLY A 132 10.24 -5.97 -17.03
C GLY A 132 10.16 -7.42 -17.54
N ALA A 133 9.38 -8.29 -16.89
CA ALA A 133 9.05 -9.59 -17.48
C ALA A 133 7.89 -9.41 -18.47
N ASP A 134 8.19 -9.38 -19.75
CA ASP A 134 7.23 -9.20 -20.86
C ASP A 134 6.11 -10.27 -20.92
N PHE A 135 6.21 -11.34 -20.17
CA PHE A 135 5.18 -12.37 -20.01
C PHE A 135 5.30 -13.06 -18.66
N VAL A 136 4.51 -12.64 -17.68
CA VAL A 136 4.31 -13.43 -16.47
C VAL A 136 3.17 -14.40 -16.72
N ASP A 137 3.49 -15.69 -16.73
CA ASP A 137 2.50 -16.76 -16.78
C ASP A 137 1.54 -16.62 -15.57
N GLU A 138 0.22 -16.63 -15.83
CA GLU A 138 -0.79 -16.62 -14.76
C GLU A 138 -0.60 -17.75 -13.75
N ASN A 139 0.07 -18.83 -14.14
CA ASN A 139 0.46 -19.91 -13.26
C ASN A 139 1.51 -19.49 -12.23
N ALA A 140 2.38 -18.51 -12.52
CA ALA A 140 3.42 -18.05 -11.60
C ALA A 140 2.83 -17.55 -10.27
N LEU A 141 1.71 -16.81 -10.31
CA LEU A 141 1.02 -16.38 -9.10
C LEU A 141 0.50 -17.57 -8.30
N SER A 142 -0.15 -18.53 -8.94
CA SER A 142 -0.71 -19.71 -8.27
C SER A 142 0.40 -20.58 -7.63
N VAL A 143 1.52 -20.72 -8.30
CA VAL A 143 2.72 -21.42 -7.77
C VAL A 143 3.29 -20.67 -6.57
N THR A 144 3.39 -19.34 -6.65
CA THR A 144 3.89 -18.51 -5.53
C THR A 144 2.96 -18.59 -4.33
N VAL A 145 1.64 -18.53 -4.53
CA VAL A 145 0.64 -18.74 -3.47
C VAL A 145 0.78 -20.11 -2.83
N LYS A 146 0.92 -21.17 -3.63
CA LYS A 146 1.11 -22.54 -3.11
C LYS A 146 2.38 -22.66 -2.26
N ARG A 147 3.50 -22.09 -2.72
CA ARG A 147 4.77 -22.09 -1.97
C ARG A 147 4.65 -21.30 -0.67
N LEU A 148 4.03 -20.12 -0.71
CA LEU A 148 3.83 -19.29 0.46
C LEU A 148 2.92 -19.97 1.49
N ARG A 149 1.83 -20.62 1.07
CA ARG A 149 1.01 -21.48 1.94
C ARG A 149 1.80 -22.59 2.62
N GLY A 150 2.66 -23.27 1.88
CA GLY A 150 3.53 -24.31 2.43
C GLY A 150 4.44 -23.85 3.58
N LYS A 151 4.70 -22.55 3.67
CA LYS A 151 5.53 -21.95 4.73
C LYS A 151 4.71 -21.32 5.87
N LEU A 152 3.52 -20.82 5.57
CA LEU A 152 2.71 -20.07 6.53
C LEU A 152 1.59 -20.89 7.15
N GLU A 153 0.95 -21.75 6.38
CA GLU A 153 -0.18 -22.56 6.87
C GLU A 153 0.30 -23.83 7.59
N ASP A 154 -0.49 -24.30 8.53
CA ASP A 154 -0.27 -25.62 9.14
C ASP A 154 -0.77 -26.72 8.19
N ASP A 155 -1.88 -26.48 7.50
CA ASP A 155 -2.38 -27.28 6.39
C ASP A 155 -2.57 -26.42 5.13
N PRO A 156 -1.65 -26.49 4.15
CA PRO A 156 -1.76 -25.73 2.90
C PRO A 156 -3.00 -26.04 2.05
N SER A 157 -3.65 -27.20 2.26
CA SER A 157 -4.87 -27.61 1.54
C SER A 157 -6.12 -26.98 2.16
N SER A 158 -6.05 -26.58 3.44
CA SER A 158 -7.12 -25.90 4.18
C SER A 158 -6.63 -24.59 4.79
N PRO A 159 -6.25 -23.60 3.94
CA PRO A 159 -5.55 -22.39 4.40
C PRO A 159 -6.42 -21.53 5.31
N GLN A 160 -5.84 -21.12 6.44
CA GLN A 160 -6.50 -20.27 7.43
C GLN A 160 -6.21 -18.78 7.19
N TYR A 161 -5.02 -18.45 6.72
CA TYR A 161 -4.54 -17.09 6.56
C TYR A 161 -4.62 -16.60 5.10
N LEU A 162 -4.00 -17.33 4.17
CA LEU A 162 -3.96 -16.97 2.77
C LEU A 162 -5.09 -17.68 2.01
N LYS A 163 -6.26 -17.06 1.95
CA LYS A 163 -7.47 -17.64 1.33
C LYS A 163 -7.59 -17.28 -0.14
N THR A 164 -8.17 -18.23 -0.92
CA THR A 164 -8.59 -17.98 -2.29
C THR A 164 -10.03 -17.46 -2.28
N VAL A 165 -10.24 -16.35 -3.01
CA VAL A 165 -11.60 -15.88 -3.34
C VAL A 165 -11.83 -16.21 -4.81
N TYR A 166 -12.60 -17.29 -5.04
CA TYR A 166 -12.81 -17.86 -6.38
C TYR A 166 -13.30 -16.81 -7.38
N GLY A 167 -12.70 -16.81 -8.57
CA GLY A 167 -13.00 -15.86 -9.64
C GLY A 167 -12.48 -14.42 -9.42
N LEU A 168 -11.96 -14.08 -8.23
CA LEU A 168 -11.50 -12.73 -7.90
C LEU A 168 -9.99 -12.67 -7.63
N GLY A 169 -9.49 -13.40 -6.64
CA GLY A 169 -8.10 -13.30 -6.25
C GLY A 169 -7.80 -13.96 -4.91
N TYR A 170 -7.01 -13.27 -4.09
CA TYR A 170 -6.57 -13.77 -2.81
C TYR A 170 -6.76 -12.73 -1.70
N THR A 171 -6.91 -13.20 -0.47
CA THR A 171 -7.02 -12.34 0.71
C THR A 171 -6.20 -12.91 1.86
N TRP A 172 -5.65 -12.02 2.67
CA TRP A 172 -5.17 -12.38 4.01
C TRP A 172 -6.37 -12.29 4.97
N ALA A 173 -6.76 -13.42 5.53
CA ALA A 173 -7.89 -13.46 6.46
C ALA A 173 -7.51 -12.76 7.76
N VAL A 174 -8.39 -11.87 8.23
CA VAL A 174 -8.31 -11.27 9.57
C VAL A 174 -8.99 -12.21 10.54
N LYS A 175 -8.33 -12.56 11.61
CA LYS A 175 -8.93 -13.20 12.77
C LYS A 175 -9.14 -12.20 13.88
#